data_829638f6a3f9e241ff4376cb67fb86df
#
_entry.id   829638f6a3f9e241ff4376cb67fb86df
#
_cell.length_a   1.000
_cell.length_b   1.000
_cell.length_c   1.000
_cell.angle_alpha   90.00
_cell.angle_beta   90.00
_cell.angle_gamma   90.00
#
_symmetry.space_group_name_H-M   'P 1'
#
loop_
_entity.id
_entity.type
_entity.pdbx_description
1 polymer ?
#
loop_
_entity_poly.entity_id
_entity_poly.type
_entity_poly.pdbx_seq_one_letter_code
_entity_poly.pdbx_strand_id
1 'polypeptide(L)'
;CGWLYTEHHDVINEWNGYWRFDRSEKFTGIEELMPGMSLRDLHGDFYVALSEELCQDVKPGASVEVPLYVSFLTDAQAGESLTLRASLRGWDSLGRERSFGRIQRRTIPYRAWHCGAIEPLEVTMPNEPAVAVLAVQIEDRTGVVLARNFTTFAVRDGAQPRQETLTQRNRTMKVVRFAPKSFVKAEWPVKQWNVFDGLKVNGAGAGYFEYRIPWPQGLDVGEVETASFRAEISAKQLFGKDKAGAGKQEGDYMRGKGTHDPSLNPNSYPMTDETVYPSAIRIRIAGEAIATIDLPDDPADHRGILSWQAQKRDGKLNEAGSYGYLVTAQIPESVLRKAAREGTIAIRLEADEALAGGIAIYGEQFGRYPLDPTLAFILK
;
A
#
# COMPACT_ATOMS: atom_id res chain seq x y z
N CYS A 1 -31.83 14.92 -0.65
CA CYS A 1 -30.44 15.29 -0.34
C CYS A 1 -29.48 14.43 -1.16
N GLY A 2 -28.38 15.00 -1.53
CA GLY A 2 -27.35 14.35 -2.33
C GLY A 2 -26.00 15.00 -2.05
N TRP A 3 -25.03 14.64 -2.80
CA TRP A 3 -23.68 15.21 -2.78
C TRP A 3 -23.25 15.53 -4.21
N LEU A 4 -22.31 16.43 -4.36
CA LEU A 4 -21.73 16.83 -5.62
C LEU A 4 -20.22 16.61 -5.54
N TYR A 5 -19.64 15.92 -6.52
CA TYR A 5 -18.20 15.91 -6.73
C TYR A 5 -17.85 17.06 -7.68
N THR A 6 -16.96 17.94 -7.27
CA THR A 6 -16.73 19.21 -7.95
C THR A 6 -16.01 19.10 -9.28
N GLU A 7 -15.17 18.05 -9.45
CA GLU A 7 -14.27 17.94 -10.59
C GLU A 7 -14.44 16.57 -11.28
N HIS A 8 -14.98 16.60 -12.50
CA HIS A 8 -15.02 15.39 -13.32
C HIS A 8 -13.62 14.97 -13.79
N HIS A 9 -12.79 15.93 -14.15
CA HIS A 9 -11.39 15.76 -14.55
C HIS A 9 -10.59 16.93 -14.00
N ASP A 10 -9.26 16.75 -13.95
CA ASP A 10 -8.37 17.83 -13.54
C ASP A 10 -8.55 19.06 -14.44
N VAL A 11 -8.55 20.21 -13.83
CA VAL A 11 -8.58 21.52 -14.49
C VAL A 11 -7.37 22.33 -14.04
N ILE A 12 -7.18 23.49 -14.63
CA ILE A 12 -6.07 24.38 -14.25
C ILE A 12 -6.13 24.66 -12.74
N ASN A 13 -5.03 24.31 -12.08
CA ASN A 13 -4.82 24.48 -10.62
C ASN A 13 -5.66 23.59 -9.70
N GLU A 14 -6.33 22.59 -10.21
CA GLU A 14 -7.08 21.62 -9.40
C GLU A 14 -6.83 20.20 -9.88
N TRP A 15 -6.41 19.29 -8.95
CA TRP A 15 -6.00 17.90 -9.25
C TRP A 15 -6.93 16.86 -8.61
N ASN A 16 -8.10 17.28 -8.24
CA ASN A 16 -9.06 16.43 -7.57
C ASN A 16 -10.06 15.76 -8.53
N GLY A 17 -9.84 15.89 -9.84
CA GLY A 17 -10.65 15.22 -10.85
C GLY A 17 -10.54 13.69 -10.79
N TYR A 18 -11.56 12.99 -11.27
CA TYR A 18 -11.52 11.54 -11.44
C TYR A 18 -10.58 11.12 -12.55
N TRP A 19 -10.41 11.95 -13.57
CA TRP A 19 -9.48 11.76 -14.67
C TRP A 19 -8.44 12.87 -14.69
N ARG A 20 -7.34 12.62 -15.36
CA ARG A 20 -6.31 13.62 -15.61
C ARG A 20 -6.85 14.73 -16.54
N PHE A 21 -6.07 15.80 -16.68
CA PHE A 21 -6.44 16.92 -17.55
C PHE A 21 -6.69 16.49 -19.01
N ASP A 22 -5.90 15.56 -19.51
CA ASP A 22 -6.04 14.97 -20.87
C ASP A 22 -7.14 13.90 -20.98
N ARG A 23 -7.88 13.63 -19.92
CA ARG A 23 -8.93 12.60 -19.80
C ARG A 23 -8.40 11.17 -19.67
N SER A 24 -7.11 10.98 -19.50
CA SER A 24 -6.58 9.67 -19.14
C SER A 24 -6.97 9.27 -17.72
N GLU A 25 -6.96 7.98 -17.44
CA GLU A 25 -7.33 7.44 -16.14
C GLU A 25 -6.26 7.71 -15.08
N LYS A 26 -6.71 8.01 -13.88
CA LYS A 26 -5.87 8.03 -12.69
C LYS A 26 -5.86 6.66 -12.04
N PHE A 27 -4.72 6.27 -11.51
CA PHE A 27 -4.63 5.10 -10.66
C PHE A 27 -5.33 5.38 -9.31
N THR A 28 -6.40 4.65 -9.04
CA THR A 28 -7.19 4.81 -7.80
C THR A 28 -6.85 3.76 -6.74
N GLY A 29 -6.32 2.61 -7.13
CA GLY A 29 -6.07 1.46 -6.26
C GLY A 29 -7.32 0.65 -5.88
N ILE A 30 -8.51 1.08 -6.31
CA ILE A 30 -9.78 0.43 -5.97
C ILE A 30 -9.82 -1.02 -6.46
N GLU A 31 -9.40 -1.27 -7.69
CA GLU A 31 -9.43 -2.59 -8.29
C GLU A 31 -8.48 -3.58 -7.60
N GLU A 32 -7.39 -3.10 -7.03
CA GLU A 32 -6.46 -3.94 -6.27
C GLU A 32 -7.05 -4.42 -4.94
N LEU A 33 -7.95 -3.62 -4.34
CA LEU A 33 -8.67 -4.00 -3.12
C LEU A 33 -9.91 -4.82 -3.43
N MET A 34 -10.64 -4.45 -4.47
CA MET A 34 -11.86 -5.13 -4.91
C MET A 34 -11.81 -5.39 -6.43
N PRO A 35 -11.44 -6.59 -6.89
CA PRO A 35 -11.33 -6.90 -8.31
C PRO A 35 -12.61 -6.60 -9.09
N GLY A 36 -12.45 -5.90 -10.20
CA GLY A 36 -13.53 -5.46 -11.07
C GLY A 36 -14.33 -4.27 -10.54
N MET A 37 -13.93 -3.67 -9.43
CA MET A 37 -14.49 -2.40 -8.95
C MET A 37 -13.85 -1.22 -9.67
N SER A 38 -14.66 -0.22 -9.95
CA SER A 38 -14.23 1.04 -10.55
C SER A 38 -14.94 2.22 -9.89
N LEU A 39 -14.59 3.43 -10.31
CA LEU A 39 -15.31 4.63 -9.87
C LEU A 39 -16.82 4.59 -10.18
N ARG A 40 -17.22 3.81 -11.19
CA ARG A 40 -18.64 3.61 -11.52
C ARG A 40 -19.42 2.98 -10.36
N ASP A 41 -18.82 2.06 -9.62
CA ASP A 41 -19.48 1.42 -8.47
C ASP A 41 -19.79 2.40 -7.35
N LEU A 42 -19.12 3.56 -7.29
CA LEU A 42 -19.39 4.64 -6.33
C LEU A 42 -20.59 5.50 -6.70
N HIS A 43 -21.05 5.43 -7.96
CA HIS A 43 -22.10 6.28 -8.53
C HIS A 43 -23.24 5.47 -9.15
N GLY A 44 -23.26 4.14 -8.96
CA GLY A 44 -24.29 3.27 -9.51
C GLY A 44 -25.64 3.40 -8.80
N ASP A 45 -26.70 2.98 -9.48
CA ASP A 45 -28.05 2.88 -8.92
C ASP A 45 -28.17 1.86 -7.78
N PHE A 46 -27.22 0.93 -7.74
CA PHE A 46 -27.03 -0.03 -6.66
C PHE A 46 -25.76 0.30 -5.91
N TYR A 47 -25.85 0.44 -4.60
CA TYR A 47 -24.72 0.72 -3.74
C TYR A 47 -24.81 -0.12 -2.47
N VAL A 48 -23.66 -0.59 -1.99
CA VAL A 48 -23.49 -1.25 -0.69
C VAL A 48 -22.40 -0.55 0.09
N ALA A 49 -22.68 -0.12 1.31
CA ALA A 49 -21.67 0.44 2.22
C ALA A 49 -21.36 -0.57 3.33
N LEU A 50 -20.10 -0.62 3.72
CA LEU A 50 -19.59 -1.47 4.77
C LEU A 50 -18.90 -0.63 5.83
N SER A 51 -19.25 -0.87 7.12
CA SER A 51 -18.59 -0.21 8.23
C SER A 51 -18.76 1.33 8.24
N GLU A 52 -18.30 1.96 9.29
CA GLU A 52 -18.24 3.41 9.45
C GLU A 52 -16.81 3.94 9.32
N GLU A 53 -15.81 3.04 9.30
CA GLU A 53 -14.40 3.35 9.24
C GLU A 53 -13.74 2.74 8.00
N LEU A 54 -12.78 3.45 7.42
CA LEU A 54 -12.01 3.00 6.27
C LEU A 54 -11.15 1.78 6.61
N CYS A 55 -10.61 1.72 7.82
CA CYS A 55 -9.82 0.61 8.33
C CYS A 55 -9.97 0.49 9.85
N GLN A 56 -10.13 -0.73 10.32
CA GLN A 56 -10.24 -1.04 11.74
C GLN A 56 -9.04 -1.84 12.22
N ASP A 57 -8.51 -1.49 13.41
CA ASP A 57 -7.53 -2.32 14.12
C ASP A 57 -8.26 -3.45 14.85
N VAL A 58 -7.88 -4.69 14.59
CA VAL A 58 -8.51 -5.88 15.16
C VAL A 58 -7.45 -6.91 15.58
N LYS A 59 -7.79 -7.74 16.58
CA LYS A 59 -6.88 -8.82 17.02
C LYS A 59 -6.95 -10.02 16.09
N PRO A 60 -5.85 -10.79 15.94
CA PRO A 60 -5.86 -12.08 15.28
C PRO A 60 -6.96 -12.99 15.87
N GLY A 61 -7.71 -13.66 14.98
CA GLY A 61 -8.79 -14.57 15.36
C GLY A 61 -10.07 -13.90 15.88
N ALA A 62 -10.13 -12.57 15.93
CA ALA A 62 -11.33 -11.87 16.38
C ALA A 62 -12.53 -12.14 15.44
N SER A 63 -13.72 -12.28 16.02
CA SER A 63 -14.98 -12.18 15.26
C SER A 63 -15.44 -10.73 15.26
N VAL A 64 -15.74 -10.20 14.10
CA VAL A 64 -16.14 -8.79 13.90
C VAL A 64 -17.49 -8.77 13.23
N GLU A 65 -18.43 -8.05 13.82
CA GLU A 65 -19.70 -7.70 13.17
C GLU A 65 -19.50 -6.46 12.31
N VAL A 66 -19.75 -6.58 11.01
CA VAL A 66 -19.58 -5.49 10.02
C VAL A 66 -20.97 -5.02 9.59
N PRO A 67 -21.37 -3.79 9.99
CA PRO A 67 -22.64 -3.21 9.56
C PRO A 67 -22.68 -3.06 8.04
N LEU A 68 -23.84 -3.32 7.47
CA LEU A 68 -24.11 -3.16 6.05
C LEU A 68 -25.29 -2.23 5.81
N TYR A 69 -25.13 -1.38 4.82
CA TYR A 69 -26.17 -0.49 4.31
C TYR A 69 -26.30 -0.66 2.81
N VAL A 70 -27.49 -0.58 2.29
CA VAL A 70 -27.77 -0.60 0.86
C VAL A 70 -28.48 0.64 0.41
N SER A 71 -28.25 1.05 -0.83
CA SER A 71 -28.99 2.07 -1.52
C SER A 71 -29.36 1.56 -2.91
N PHE A 72 -30.66 1.45 -3.17
CA PHE A 72 -31.23 1.00 -4.45
C PHE A 72 -32.07 2.11 -5.04
N LEU A 73 -31.52 2.86 -5.99
CA LEU A 73 -32.13 4.01 -6.62
C LEU A 73 -32.76 3.69 -7.97
N THR A 74 -33.38 2.52 -8.07
CA THR A 74 -33.98 2.01 -9.31
C THR A 74 -35.09 1.02 -8.99
N ASP A 75 -35.90 0.68 -9.95
CA ASP A 75 -36.91 -0.40 -9.91
C ASP A 75 -36.56 -1.57 -10.84
N ALA A 76 -35.35 -1.54 -11.43
CA ALA A 76 -34.91 -2.53 -12.42
C ALA A 76 -34.92 -3.99 -11.95
N GLN A 77 -34.92 -4.24 -10.63
CA GLN A 77 -34.97 -5.58 -10.02
C GLN A 77 -36.28 -5.81 -9.24
N ALA A 78 -37.35 -5.08 -9.57
CA ALA A 78 -38.62 -5.19 -8.86
C ALA A 78 -39.18 -6.62 -8.91
N GLY A 79 -39.52 -7.16 -7.72
CA GLY A 79 -40.02 -8.52 -7.57
C GLY A 79 -38.93 -9.61 -7.48
N GLU A 80 -37.66 -9.25 -7.51
CA GLU A 80 -36.51 -10.16 -7.43
C GLU A 80 -35.89 -10.14 -6.03
N SER A 81 -35.07 -11.13 -5.74
CA SER A 81 -34.14 -11.17 -4.62
C SER A 81 -32.70 -11.04 -5.15
N LEU A 82 -31.85 -10.41 -4.36
CA LEU A 82 -30.45 -10.24 -4.70
C LEU A 82 -29.57 -11.16 -3.86
N THR A 83 -28.40 -11.49 -4.37
CA THR A 83 -27.38 -12.27 -3.64
C THR A 83 -26.27 -11.32 -3.18
N LEU A 84 -26.04 -11.28 -1.86
CA LEU A 84 -24.85 -10.68 -1.30
C LEU A 84 -23.76 -11.75 -1.23
N ARG A 85 -22.59 -11.45 -1.78
CA ARG A 85 -21.40 -12.28 -1.72
C ARG A 85 -20.28 -11.52 -1.02
N ALA A 86 -19.68 -12.13 -0.01
CA ALA A 86 -18.58 -11.56 0.75
C ALA A 86 -17.37 -12.50 0.75
N SER A 87 -16.16 -11.92 0.66
CA SER A 87 -14.89 -12.66 0.74
C SER A 87 -13.88 -11.87 1.54
N LEU A 88 -13.05 -12.57 2.31
CA LEU A 88 -11.95 -11.99 3.07
C LEU A 88 -10.62 -12.41 2.44
N ARG A 89 -9.84 -11.44 1.97
CA ARG A 89 -8.53 -11.63 1.36
C ARG A 89 -7.57 -10.53 1.81
N GLY A 90 -6.33 -10.56 1.39
CA GLY A 90 -5.37 -9.50 1.71
C GLY A 90 -3.94 -10.02 1.78
N TRP A 91 -3.12 -9.46 2.66
CA TRP A 91 -1.69 -9.74 2.73
C TRP A 91 -1.29 -10.24 4.11
N ASP A 92 -0.48 -11.31 4.12
CA ASP A 92 0.12 -11.83 5.35
C ASP A 92 1.37 -11.02 5.78
N SER A 93 1.96 -11.40 6.90
CA SER A 93 3.15 -10.75 7.49
C SER A 93 4.43 -10.82 6.65
N LEU A 94 4.37 -11.46 5.48
CA LEU A 94 5.45 -11.49 4.48
C LEU A 94 5.06 -10.75 3.19
N GLY A 95 3.95 -10.00 3.21
CA GLY A 95 3.41 -9.26 2.07
C GLY A 95 2.80 -10.15 0.98
N ARG A 96 2.56 -11.44 1.24
CA ARG A 96 1.99 -12.36 0.26
C ARG A 96 0.47 -12.28 0.28
N GLU A 97 -0.12 -12.24 -0.90
CA GLU A 97 -1.57 -12.29 -1.04
C GLU A 97 -2.15 -13.62 -0.55
N ARG A 98 -3.22 -13.55 0.22
CA ARG A 98 -3.91 -14.70 0.85
C ARG A 98 -5.41 -14.53 0.81
N SER A 99 -6.11 -15.66 0.72
CA SER A 99 -7.53 -15.73 1.06
C SER A 99 -7.66 -16.23 2.51
N PHE A 100 -8.40 -15.51 3.33
CA PHE A 100 -8.48 -15.76 4.77
C PHE A 100 -9.79 -16.45 5.20
N GLY A 101 -10.57 -16.98 4.30
CA GLY A 101 -11.80 -17.64 4.67
C GLY A 101 -12.59 -18.16 3.48
N ARG A 102 -13.75 -18.71 3.78
CA ARG A 102 -14.69 -19.13 2.75
C ARG A 102 -15.52 -17.94 2.28
N ILE A 103 -15.90 -17.97 1.01
CA ILE A 103 -16.87 -17.02 0.47
C ILE A 103 -18.20 -17.22 1.16
N GLN A 104 -18.75 -16.16 1.75
CA GLN A 104 -20.09 -16.14 2.29
C GLN A 104 -21.06 -15.71 1.19
N ARG A 105 -22.24 -16.33 1.15
CA ARG A 105 -23.33 -15.95 0.25
C ARG A 105 -24.63 -15.97 1.03
N ARG A 106 -25.44 -14.95 0.87
CA ARG A 106 -26.79 -14.90 1.40
C ARG A 106 -27.72 -14.11 0.49
N THR A 107 -28.99 -14.46 0.54
CA THR A 107 -30.05 -13.69 -0.12
C THR A 107 -30.33 -12.42 0.67
N ILE A 108 -30.48 -11.30 0.00
CA ILE A 108 -30.93 -10.04 0.58
C ILE A 108 -32.21 -9.58 -0.11
N PRO A 109 -33.14 -8.96 0.64
CA PRO A 109 -34.37 -8.43 0.04
C PRO A 109 -34.04 -7.23 -0.84
N TYR A 110 -34.66 -7.16 -2.00
CA TYR A 110 -34.65 -5.97 -2.83
C TYR A 110 -35.94 -5.18 -2.62
N ARG A 111 -35.78 -3.89 -2.45
CA ARG A 111 -36.87 -2.91 -2.43
C ARG A 111 -36.44 -1.69 -3.26
N ALA A 112 -37.20 -1.40 -4.30
CA ALA A 112 -36.94 -0.24 -5.15
C ALA A 112 -37.00 1.07 -4.35
N TRP A 113 -36.15 2.02 -4.70
CA TRP A 113 -36.08 3.37 -4.09
C TRP A 113 -35.90 3.33 -2.57
N HIS A 114 -35.07 2.39 -2.11
CA HIS A 114 -34.80 2.15 -0.69
C HIS A 114 -33.34 2.40 -0.34
N CYS A 115 -33.14 3.07 0.80
CA CYS A 115 -31.85 3.21 1.43
C CYS A 115 -31.97 2.86 2.91
N GLY A 116 -31.11 1.97 3.41
CA GLY A 116 -31.15 1.55 4.81
C GLY A 116 -30.20 0.42 5.17
N ALA A 117 -30.17 0.12 6.46
CA ALA A 117 -29.39 -0.99 7.01
C ALA A 117 -30.01 -2.32 6.59
N ILE A 118 -29.14 -3.29 6.36
CA ILE A 118 -29.47 -4.72 6.24
C ILE A 118 -28.73 -5.49 7.32
N GLU A 119 -29.04 -6.77 7.47
CA GLU A 119 -28.37 -7.65 8.43
C GLU A 119 -26.84 -7.57 8.27
N PRO A 120 -26.08 -7.38 9.35
CA PRO A 120 -24.62 -7.26 9.30
C PRO A 120 -23.95 -8.57 8.88
N LEU A 121 -22.65 -8.50 8.55
CA LEU A 121 -21.81 -9.67 8.32
C LEU A 121 -20.99 -9.99 9.57
N GLU A 122 -21.00 -11.24 10.01
CA GLU A 122 -20.02 -11.76 10.95
C GLU A 122 -18.80 -12.29 10.19
N VAL A 123 -17.62 -11.77 10.52
CA VAL A 123 -16.37 -12.10 9.85
C VAL A 123 -15.31 -12.48 10.87
N THR A 124 -14.76 -13.69 10.75
CA THR A 124 -13.63 -14.13 11.58
C THR A 124 -12.32 -13.73 10.91
N MET A 125 -11.49 -12.98 11.63
CA MET A 125 -10.19 -12.53 11.17
C MET A 125 -9.17 -13.67 11.14
N PRO A 126 -8.10 -13.57 10.30
CA PRO A 126 -7.00 -14.53 10.34
C PRO A 126 -6.33 -14.58 11.73
N ASN A 127 -5.78 -15.73 12.08
CA ASN A 127 -5.08 -15.95 13.37
C ASN A 127 -3.63 -15.45 13.36
N GLU A 128 -3.21 -14.79 12.29
CA GLU A 128 -1.86 -14.26 12.10
C GLU A 128 -1.94 -12.75 11.75
N PRO A 129 -0.87 -11.98 11.99
CA PRO A 129 -0.81 -10.59 11.55
C PRO A 129 -1.03 -10.48 10.05
N ALA A 130 -1.95 -9.61 9.65
CA ALA A 130 -2.35 -9.44 8.26
C ALA A 130 -2.95 -8.05 8.02
N VAL A 131 -3.01 -7.65 6.76
CA VAL A 131 -4.02 -6.71 6.28
C VAL A 131 -5.10 -7.52 5.60
N ALA A 132 -6.32 -7.46 6.13
CA ALA A 132 -7.45 -8.17 5.59
C ALA A 132 -8.43 -7.19 4.91
N VAL A 133 -8.86 -7.54 3.71
CA VAL A 133 -9.85 -6.78 2.92
C VAL A 133 -11.12 -7.60 2.85
N LEU A 134 -12.19 -7.10 3.44
CA LEU A 134 -13.52 -7.64 3.26
C LEU A 134 -14.12 -7.02 2.00
N ALA A 135 -14.19 -7.81 0.95
CA ALA A 135 -14.78 -7.45 -0.33
C ALA A 135 -16.21 -7.98 -0.40
N VAL A 136 -17.16 -7.10 -0.74
CA VAL A 136 -18.59 -7.42 -0.83
C VAL A 136 -19.11 -7.03 -2.20
N GLN A 137 -19.94 -7.90 -2.78
CA GLN A 137 -20.66 -7.60 -4.01
C GLN A 137 -22.12 -8.02 -3.91
N ILE A 138 -22.97 -7.31 -4.64
CA ILE A 138 -24.37 -7.62 -4.82
C ILE A 138 -24.56 -8.15 -6.24
N GLU A 139 -25.14 -9.32 -6.36
CA GLU A 139 -25.41 -10.02 -7.63
C GLU A 139 -26.93 -10.15 -7.84
N ASP A 140 -27.37 -10.00 -9.09
CA ASP A 140 -28.73 -10.39 -9.48
C ASP A 140 -28.90 -11.92 -9.54
N ARG A 141 -30.10 -12.39 -9.85
CA ARG A 141 -30.40 -13.83 -9.98
C ARG A 141 -29.61 -14.55 -11.07
N THR A 142 -29.05 -13.82 -12.05
CA THR A 142 -28.24 -14.38 -13.13
C THR A 142 -26.75 -14.38 -12.81
N GLY A 143 -26.37 -13.78 -11.69
CA GLY A 143 -24.97 -13.63 -11.26
C GLY A 143 -24.28 -12.38 -11.80
N VAL A 144 -25.04 -11.46 -12.42
CA VAL A 144 -24.50 -10.17 -12.81
C VAL A 144 -24.26 -9.31 -11.59
N VAL A 145 -23.07 -8.76 -11.47
CA VAL A 145 -22.70 -7.91 -10.34
C VAL A 145 -23.25 -6.51 -10.53
N LEU A 146 -24.08 -6.06 -9.59
CA LEU A 146 -24.78 -4.78 -9.58
C LEU A 146 -24.05 -3.73 -8.74
N ALA A 147 -23.37 -4.12 -7.67
CA ALA A 147 -22.59 -3.24 -6.80
C ALA A 147 -21.39 -3.96 -6.21
N ARG A 148 -20.32 -3.20 -5.94
CA ARG A 148 -19.11 -3.65 -5.23
C ARG A 148 -18.70 -2.62 -4.21
N ASN A 149 -18.14 -3.09 -3.09
CA ASN A 149 -17.47 -2.25 -2.13
C ASN A 149 -16.57 -3.10 -1.21
N PHE A 150 -15.77 -2.45 -0.38
CA PHE A 150 -14.87 -3.13 0.55
C PHE A 150 -14.65 -2.29 1.81
N THR A 151 -14.13 -2.93 2.85
CA THR A 151 -13.50 -2.31 4.01
C THR A 151 -12.24 -3.09 4.38
N THR A 152 -11.35 -2.49 5.15
CA THR A 152 -10.05 -3.09 5.50
C THR A 152 -9.88 -3.25 7.00
N PHE A 153 -9.08 -4.26 7.40
CA PHE A 153 -8.72 -4.54 8.78
C PHE A 153 -7.22 -4.70 8.91
N ALA A 154 -6.65 -3.97 9.85
CA ALA A 154 -5.29 -4.21 10.34
C ALA A 154 -5.36 -5.26 11.44
N VAL A 155 -5.05 -6.50 11.10
CA VAL A 155 -5.06 -7.63 12.03
C VAL A 155 -3.72 -7.69 12.74
N ARG A 156 -3.68 -7.29 14.00
CA ARG A 156 -2.43 -7.21 14.78
C ARG A 156 -2.67 -7.28 16.29
N ASP A 157 -1.65 -7.74 17.00
CA ASP A 157 -1.59 -7.71 18.48
C ASP A 157 -0.18 -7.31 18.91
N GLY A 158 0.10 -6.02 18.86
CA GLY A 158 1.44 -5.46 19.08
C GLY A 158 2.38 -5.54 17.87
N ALA A 159 3.66 -5.30 18.10
CA ALA A 159 4.71 -5.41 17.08
C ALA A 159 5.06 -6.88 16.82
N GLN A 160 5.38 -7.19 15.56
CA GLN A 160 5.81 -8.53 15.19
C GLN A 160 7.19 -8.88 15.78
N PRO A 161 7.47 -10.16 16.10
CA PRO A 161 8.79 -10.59 16.58
C PRO A 161 9.90 -10.25 15.58
N ARG A 162 11.03 -9.77 16.06
CA ARG A 162 12.21 -9.50 15.22
C ARG A 162 12.78 -10.77 14.60
N GLN A 163 12.65 -11.88 15.26
CA GLN A 163 13.00 -13.20 14.72
C GLN A 163 11.92 -14.20 15.08
N GLU A 164 11.52 -15.00 14.13
CA GLU A 164 10.56 -16.08 14.34
C GLU A 164 10.81 -17.26 13.38
N THR A 165 10.26 -18.40 13.74
CA THR A 165 10.22 -19.59 12.87
C THR A 165 8.77 -19.84 12.50
N LEU A 166 8.47 -19.77 11.21
CA LEU A 166 7.15 -20.07 10.65
C LEU A 166 7.16 -21.46 10.01
N THR A 167 6.11 -22.23 10.22
CA THR A 167 5.88 -23.49 9.51
C THR A 167 4.64 -23.34 8.63
N GLN A 168 4.83 -23.45 7.32
CA GLN A 168 3.75 -23.37 6.35
C GLN A 168 3.86 -24.46 5.30
N ARG A 169 2.78 -25.22 5.08
CA ARG A 169 2.76 -26.32 4.08
C ARG A 169 3.93 -27.27 4.18
N ASN A 170 4.29 -27.70 5.40
CA ASN A 170 5.43 -28.57 5.73
C ASN A 170 6.82 -27.99 5.38
N ARG A 171 6.92 -26.69 5.18
CA ARG A 171 8.21 -26.00 5.04
C ARG A 171 8.46 -25.12 6.25
N THR A 172 9.65 -25.20 6.78
CA THR A 172 10.11 -24.33 7.88
C THR A 172 10.81 -23.11 7.30
N MET A 173 10.47 -21.95 7.83
CA MET A 173 11.05 -20.68 7.41
C MET A 173 11.53 -19.91 8.64
N LYS A 174 12.78 -19.49 8.66
CA LYS A 174 13.25 -18.47 9.61
C LYS A 174 13.06 -17.10 9.02
N VAL A 175 12.51 -16.19 9.81
CA VAL A 175 12.19 -14.80 9.41
C VAL A 175 12.92 -13.86 10.34
N VAL A 176 13.58 -12.87 9.78
CA VAL A 176 14.26 -11.79 10.52
C VAL A 176 13.77 -10.46 10.01
N ARG A 177 13.17 -9.65 10.91
CA ARG A 177 12.62 -8.33 10.63
C ARG A 177 13.46 -7.23 11.25
N PHE A 178 13.51 -6.09 10.59
CA PHE A 178 14.19 -4.91 11.12
C PHE A 178 13.44 -3.63 10.77
N ALA A 179 13.41 -2.70 11.72
CA ALA A 179 12.67 -1.46 11.52
C ALA A 179 13.30 -0.61 10.40
N PRO A 180 12.51 0.11 9.60
CA PRO A 180 13.04 1.03 8.59
C PRO A 180 14.08 2.00 9.14
N LYS A 181 13.91 2.49 10.37
CA LYS A 181 14.82 3.43 11.05
C LYS A 181 16.12 2.80 11.59
N SER A 182 16.29 1.48 11.54
CA SER A 182 17.45 0.78 12.13
C SER A 182 18.69 0.78 11.25
N PHE A 183 18.73 1.64 10.22
CA PHE A 183 19.93 1.82 9.41
C PHE A 183 21.12 2.29 10.27
N VAL A 184 22.30 1.75 9.97
CA VAL A 184 23.57 2.17 10.61
C VAL A 184 24.23 3.32 9.88
N LYS A 185 23.86 3.52 8.61
CA LYS A 185 24.34 4.59 7.77
C LYS A 185 23.27 4.99 6.75
N ALA A 186 23.16 6.30 6.50
CA ALA A 186 22.35 6.86 5.44
C ALA A 186 23.08 8.06 4.83
N GLU A 187 23.12 8.11 3.50
CA GLU A 187 23.69 9.23 2.75
C GLU A 187 22.73 9.61 1.64
N TRP A 188 22.18 10.82 1.72
CA TRP A 188 21.21 11.35 0.76
C TRP A 188 21.53 12.80 0.44
N PRO A 189 21.82 13.14 -0.83
CA PRO A 189 22.34 14.47 -1.21
C PRO A 189 21.30 15.58 -1.06
N VAL A 190 20.00 15.27 -1.17
CA VAL A 190 18.95 16.29 -1.05
C VAL A 190 18.41 16.34 0.37
N LYS A 191 17.90 15.20 0.88
CA LYS A 191 17.30 15.16 2.20
C LYS A 191 17.08 13.71 2.67
N GLN A 192 17.23 13.50 3.98
CA GLN A 192 16.79 12.30 4.68
C GLN A 192 15.90 12.69 5.85
N TRP A 193 14.78 11.97 6.05
CA TRP A 193 13.89 12.18 7.21
C TRP A 193 13.08 10.95 7.56
N ASN A 194 12.65 10.92 8.81
CA ASN A 194 11.80 9.88 9.37
C ASN A 194 10.36 10.39 9.50
N VAL A 195 9.40 9.49 9.38
CA VAL A 195 7.97 9.75 9.59
C VAL A 195 7.49 8.87 10.74
N PHE A 196 6.72 9.45 11.66
CA PHE A 196 6.18 8.77 12.85
C PHE A 196 7.23 7.92 13.58
N ASP A 197 8.28 8.60 14.07
CA ASP A 197 9.37 7.95 14.78
C ASP A 197 10.02 6.78 14.01
N GLY A 198 10.06 6.87 12.69
CA GLY A 198 10.75 5.91 11.83
C GLY A 198 9.94 4.68 11.46
N LEU A 199 8.61 4.72 11.59
CA LEU A 199 7.73 3.73 10.95
C LEU A 199 7.89 3.75 9.43
N LYS A 200 8.30 4.91 8.88
CA LYS A 200 8.71 5.08 7.51
C LYS A 200 9.95 5.97 7.46
N VAL A 201 10.88 5.68 6.57
CA VAL A 201 12.06 6.50 6.31
C VAL A 201 12.13 6.91 4.86
N ASN A 202 12.58 8.15 4.61
CA ASN A 202 12.67 8.73 3.29
C ASN A 202 14.09 9.19 3.00
N GLY A 203 14.54 8.95 1.78
CA GLY A 203 15.74 9.53 1.20
C GLY A 203 15.41 10.16 -0.15
N ALA A 204 15.91 11.35 -0.40
CA ALA A 204 15.70 12.10 -1.64
C ALA A 204 17.02 12.34 -2.38
N GLY A 205 17.00 12.16 -3.69
CA GLY A 205 18.16 12.18 -4.57
C GLY A 205 18.84 10.80 -4.67
N ALA A 206 20.00 10.75 -5.28
CA ALA A 206 20.81 9.55 -5.41
C ALA A 206 21.56 9.27 -4.10
N GLY A 207 21.21 8.22 -3.41
CA GLY A 207 21.78 7.93 -2.09
C GLY A 207 21.43 6.54 -1.61
N TYR A 208 21.64 6.26 -0.33
CA TYR A 208 21.41 4.92 0.21
C TYR A 208 21.07 4.90 1.70
N PHE A 209 20.44 3.81 2.13
CA PHE A 209 20.37 3.32 3.50
C PHE A 209 21.16 2.02 3.64
N GLU A 210 21.96 1.89 4.70
CA GLU A 210 22.71 0.67 5.02
C GLU A 210 22.26 0.11 6.36
N TYR A 211 21.93 -1.17 6.38
CA TYR A 211 21.55 -1.95 7.56
C TYR A 211 22.59 -3.02 7.84
N ARG A 212 22.79 -3.36 9.13
CA ARG A 212 23.62 -4.46 9.57
C ARG A 212 22.82 -5.37 10.48
N ILE A 213 22.47 -6.51 9.98
CA ILE A 213 21.65 -7.51 10.67
C ILE A 213 22.55 -8.64 11.13
N PRO A 214 22.62 -8.97 12.43
CA PRO A 214 23.36 -10.12 12.90
C PRO A 214 22.87 -11.39 12.19
N TRP A 215 23.81 -12.30 11.88
CA TRP A 215 23.42 -13.60 11.34
C TRP A 215 22.48 -14.30 12.32
N PRO A 216 21.36 -14.91 11.85
CA PRO A 216 20.35 -15.48 12.74
C PRO A 216 20.95 -16.61 13.59
N GLN A 217 20.72 -16.54 14.90
CA GLN A 217 21.25 -17.55 15.82
C GLN A 217 20.70 -18.94 15.47
N GLY A 218 21.59 -19.94 15.45
CA GLY A 218 21.25 -21.32 15.15
C GLY A 218 20.75 -21.55 13.71
N LEU A 219 21.06 -20.65 12.76
CA LEU A 219 20.84 -20.88 11.34
C LEU A 219 22.13 -21.41 10.70
N ASP A 220 22.12 -22.69 10.30
CA ASP A 220 23.16 -23.22 9.43
C ASP A 220 22.85 -22.83 7.97
N VAL A 221 23.79 -22.17 7.32
CA VAL A 221 23.65 -21.80 5.90
C VAL A 221 23.50 -23.01 4.99
N GLY A 222 24.05 -24.17 5.39
CA GLY A 222 23.92 -25.46 4.67
C GLY A 222 22.49 -26.01 4.66
N GLU A 223 21.66 -25.64 5.65
CA GLU A 223 20.26 -26.03 5.75
C GLU A 223 19.32 -25.09 4.96
N VAL A 224 19.83 -23.96 4.47
CA VAL A 224 19.00 -23.01 3.72
C VAL A 224 18.80 -23.52 2.29
N GLU A 225 17.55 -23.73 1.89
CA GLU A 225 17.15 -24.01 0.51
C GLU A 225 17.15 -22.74 -0.32
N THR A 226 16.43 -21.70 0.15
CA THR A 226 16.36 -20.38 -0.50
C THR A 226 16.28 -19.27 0.53
N ALA A 227 16.76 -18.10 0.17
CA ALA A 227 16.60 -16.91 0.99
C ALA A 227 16.21 -15.71 0.14
N SER A 228 15.40 -14.81 0.72
CA SER A 228 14.95 -13.58 0.07
C SER A 228 14.97 -12.41 1.03
N PHE A 229 15.24 -11.23 0.48
CA PHE A 229 14.95 -9.95 1.10
C PHE A 229 13.59 -9.45 0.61
N ARG A 230 12.80 -8.86 1.51
CA ARG A 230 11.49 -8.28 1.21
C ARG A 230 11.33 -6.96 1.95
N ALA A 231 10.76 -5.97 1.28
CA ALA A 231 10.41 -4.69 1.89
C ALA A 231 9.31 -4.00 1.08
N GLU A 232 8.53 -3.16 1.74
CA GLU A 232 7.67 -2.21 1.04
C GLU A 232 8.47 -0.95 0.75
N ILE A 233 8.59 -0.59 -0.52
CA ILE A 233 9.40 0.53 -0.99
C ILE A 233 8.65 1.28 -2.09
N SER A 234 8.73 2.60 -2.11
CA SER A 234 8.24 3.40 -3.23
C SER A 234 9.33 4.32 -3.77
N ALA A 235 9.16 4.76 -5.02
CA ALA A 235 9.83 5.93 -5.54
C ALA A 235 9.49 7.15 -4.69
N LYS A 236 10.35 8.14 -4.65
CA LYS A 236 10.14 9.39 -3.94
C LYS A 236 10.06 10.55 -4.89
N GLN A 237 8.90 11.23 -4.90
CA GLN A 237 8.74 12.46 -5.63
C GLN A 237 9.49 13.60 -4.93
N LEU A 238 10.25 14.37 -5.70
CA LEU A 238 10.84 15.61 -5.23
C LEU A 238 9.83 16.74 -5.37
N PHE A 239 9.44 17.35 -4.26
CA PHE A 239 8.65 18.57 -4.32
C PHE A 239 9.41 19.69 -5.04
N GLY A 240 8.69 20.60 -5.70
CA GLY A 240 9.29 21.72 -6.43
C GLY A 240 10.32 22.50 -5.62
N LYS A 241 10.09 22.69 -4.30
CA LYS A 241 11.03 23.35 -3.37
C LYS A 241 12.34 22.60 -3.13
N ASP A 242 12.38 21.30 -3.38
CA ASP A 242 13.53 20.42 -3.15
C ASP A 242 14.32 20.16 -4.45
N LYS A 243 13.84 20.67 -5.60
CA LYS A 243 14.53 20.57 -6.89
C LYS A 243 15.69 21.58 -6.96
N ALA A 244 16.73 21.22 -7.68
CA ALA A 244 17.86 22.11 -7.93
C ALA A 244 17.37 23.41 -8.60
N GLY A 245 17.67 24.56 -8.00
CA GLY A 245 17.23 25.85 -8.51
C GLY A 245 15.83 26.30 -8.06
N ALA A 246 15.12 25.52 -7.29
CA ALA A 246 13.78 25.84 -6.82
C ALA A 246 13.67 27.17 -6.03
N GLY A 247 14.71 27.60 -5.36
CA GLY A 247 14.77 28.90 -4.67
C GLY A 247 14.91 30.13 -5.58
N LYS A 248 15.12 29.93 -6.88
CA LYS A 248 15.33 31.02 -7.89
C LYS A 248 14.08 31.21 -8.77
N GLN A 249 13.06 30.45 -8.65
CA GLN A 249 11.81 30.66 -9.38
C GLN A 249 11.03 31.79 -8.72
N GLU A 250 11.25 33.02 -9.19
CA GLU A 250 10.31 34.11 -8.99
C GLU A 250 9.03 33.71 -9.73
N GLY A 251 7.96 33.46 -8.99
CA GLY A 251 6.70 33.25 -9.62
C GLY A 251 6.09 31.86 -9.45
N ASP A 252 6.30 31.22 -8.32
CA ASP A 252 5.52 30.05 -7.97
C ASP A 252 4.03 30.42 -7.86
N TYR A 253 3.25 29.98 -8.82
CA TYR A 253 1.82 30.21 -8.88
C TYR A 253 1.09 29.80 -7.59
N MET A 254 1.46 28.65 -7.02
CA MET A 254 0.87 28.16 -5.78
C MET A 254 1.14 29.09 -4.58
N ARG A 255 2.05 30.02 -4.69
CA ARG A 255 2.35 31.07 -3.69
C ARG A 255 1.79 32.43 -4.05
N GLY A 256 0.95 32.51 -5.07
CA GLY A 256 0.32 33.76 -5.50
C GLY A 256 1.28 34.77 -6.16
N LYS A 257 2.47 34.34 -6.58
CA LYS A 257 3.48 35.17 -7.25
C LYS A 257 3.86 34.66 -8.64
N GLY A 258 3.03 33.78 -9.20
CA GLY A 258 3.41 32.99 -10.33
C GLY A 258 2.99 33.48 -11.68
N THR A 259 3.67 33.00 -12.68
CA THR A 259 3.24 33.00 -14.06
C THR A 259 2.50 31.70 -14.37
N HIS A 260 1.53 31.80 -15.28
CA HIS A 260 0.85 30.63 -15.85
C HIS A 260 1.61 30.01 -17.02
N ASP A 261 2.78 30.51 -17.35
CA ASP A 261 3.62 29.98 -18.42
C ASP A 261 4.37 28.73 -17.94
N PRO A 262 4.05 27.54 -18.46
CA PRO A 262 4.68 26.29 -18.02
C PRO A 262 6.17 26.22 -18.33
N SER A 263 6.68 27.05 -19.27
CA SER A 263 8.11 27.13 -19.54
C SER A 263 8.87 27.84 -18.41
N LEU A 264 8.20 28.73 -17.68
CA LEU A 264 8.76 29.50 -16.57
C LEU A 264 8.38 28.92 -15.22
N ASN A 265 7.23 28.25 -15.14
CA ASN A 265 6.75 27.58 -13.95
C ASN A 265 6.16 26.21 -14.32
N PRO A 266 6.94 25.14 -14.26
CA PRO A 266 6.50 23.80 -14.63
C PRO A 266 5.35 23.26 -13.76
N ASN A 267 5.04 23.90 -12.64
CA ASN A 267 3.91 23.52 -11.79
C ASN A 267 2.63 24.30 -12.11
N SER A 268 2.65 25.20 -13.09
CA SER A 268 1.51 26.06 -13.37
C SER A 268 0.52 25.47 -14.37
N TYR A 269 0.98 24.57 -15.27
CA TYR A 269 0.10 24.03 -16.31
C TYR A 269 0.82 22.99 -17.19
N PRO A 270 0.16 21.90 -17.59
CA PRO A 270 -1.13 21.43 -17.11
C PRO A 270 -1.07 21.06 -15.64
N MET A 271 -2.22 21.04 -14.94
CA MET A 271 -2.23 20.81 -13.50
C MET A 271 -2.09 19.35 -13.08
N THR A 272 -2.29 18.43 -13.98
CA THR A 272 -1.85 17.05 -13.78
C THR A 272 -0.33 17.05 -13.78
N ASP A 273 0.29 16.57 -12.71
CA ASP A 273 1.76 16.43 -12.69
C ASP A 273 2.17 15.32 -13.66
N GLU A 274 2.67 15.74 -14.82
CA GLU A 274 3.21 14.84 -15.84
C GLU A 274 4.70 14.54 -15.61
N THR A 275 5.30 15.15 -14.59
CA THR A 275 6.71 14.94 -14.29
C THR A 275 6.91 13.54 -13.74
N VAL A 276 7.56 12.69 -14.51
CA VAL A 276 7.98 11.36 -14.08
C VAL A 276 9.28 11.48 -13.28
N TYR A 277 9.32 10.85 -12.11
CA TYR A 277 10.51 10.74 -11.27
C TYR A 277 10.95 9.27 -11.21
N PRO A 278 11.50 8.72 -12.31
CA PRO A 278 11.87 7.32 -12.34
C PRO A 278 12.89 7.04 -11.25
N SER A 279 12.61 6.04 -10.45
CA SER A 279 13.51 5.53 -9.43
C SER A 279 13.68 4.03 -9.63
N ALA A 280 14.89 3.56 -9.41
CA ALA A 280 15.14 2.15 -9.21
C ALA A 280 15.86 1.97 -7.89
N ILE A 281 15.61 0.86 -7.24
CA ILE A 281 16.36 0.45 -6.06
C ILE A 281 17.39 -0.59 -6.45
N ARG A 282 18.65 -0.32 -6.15
CA ARG A 282 19.71 -1.33 -6.19
C ARG A 282 19.86 -1.94 -4.80
N ILE A 283 19.74 -3.25 -4.72
CA ILE A 283 19.87 -4.02 -3.48
C ILE A 283 21.21 -4.69 -3.47
N ARG A 284 22.03 -4.36 -2.45
CA ARG A 284 23.30 -5.04 -2.18
C ARG A 284 23.22 -5.79 -0.87
N ILE A 285 23.73 -7.01 -0.86
CA ILE A 285 23.88 -7.80 0.36
C ILE A 285 25.32 -8.31 0.45
N ALA A 286 25.95 -8.16 1.61
CA ALA A 286 27.37 -8.47 1.85
C ALA A 286 28.31 -7.85 0.78
N GLY A 287 27.97 -6.63 0.31
CA GLY A 287 28.70 -5.90 -0.71
C GLY A 287 28.40 -6.29 -2.17
N GLU A 288 27.68 -7.38 -2.41
CA GLU A 288 27.31 -7.86 -3.75
C GLU A 288 25.98 -7.25 -4.20
N ALA A 289 25.89 -6.76 -5.44
CA ALA A 289 24.62 -6.35 -6.02
C ALA A 289 23.81 -7.59 -6.40
N ILE A 290 22.64 -7.76 -5.78
CA ILE A 290 21.78 -8.93 -5.99
C ILE A 290 20.57 -8.63 -6.86
N ALA A 291 20.10 -7.38 -6.89
CA ALA A 291 18.98 -6.98 -7.72
C ALA A 291 19.03 -5.48 -8.00
N THR A 292 18.45 -5.07 -9.14
CA THR A 292 18.00 -3.71 -9.42
C THR A 292 16.54 -3.81 -9.83
N ILE A 293 15.67 -3.05 -9.17
CA ILE A 293 14.22 -3.13 -9.34
C ILE A 293 13.69 -1.73 -9.59
N ASP A 294 13.01 -1.55 -10.73
CA ASP A 294 12.33 -0.32 -11.04
C ASP A 294 11.12 -0.14 -10.12
N LEU A 295 10.96 1.07 -9.61
CA LEU A 295 9.86 1.44 -8.73
C LEU A 295 8.82 2.25 -9.52
N PRO A 296 7.53 1.90 -9.43
CA PRO A 296 6.48 2.71 -10.02
C PRO A 296 6.49 4.13 -9.47
N ASP A 297 6.37 5.10 -10.34
CA ASP A 297 6.33 6.52 -9.99
C ASP A 297 4.90 7.02 -9.72
N ASP A 298 3.88 6.35 -10.22
CA ASP A 298 2.48 6.71 -10.01
C ASP A 298 1.73 5.57 -9.27
N PRO A 299 1.38 5.78 -8.01
CA PRO A 299 1.71 6.94 -7.17
C PRO A 299 3.03 6.77 -6.42
N ALA A 300 3.96 7.71 -6.62
CA ALA A 300 5.25 7.71 -5.92
C ALA A 300 5.10 8.24 -4.50
N ASP A 301 4.96 7.37 -3.52
CA ASP A 301 4.79 7.74 -2.10
C ASP A 301 3.59 8.69 -1.87
N HIS A 302 2.60 8.63 -2.74
CA HIS A 302 1.38 9.41 -2.59
C HIS A 302 0.44 8.78 -1.56
N ARG A 303 -0.47 9.60 -1.03
CA ARG A 303 -1.55 9.12 -0.18
C ARG A 303 -2.58 8.41 -1.04
N GLY A 304 -3.12 7.32 -0.52
CA GLY A 304 -4.13 6.59 -1.27
C GLY A 304 -4.76 5.45 -0.49
N ILE A 305 -5.80 4.92 -1.07
CA ILE A 305 -6.66 3.89 -0.50
C ILE A 305 -5.92 2.57 -0.22
N LEU A 306 -4.79 2.33 -0.88
CA LEU A 306 -3.94 1.17 -0.63
C LEU A 306 -3.13 1.29 0.68
N SER A 307 -3.07 2.46 1.30
CA SER A 307 -2.54 2.60 2.65
C SER A 307 -3.68 2.46 3.66
N TRP A 308 -3.73 1.33 4.32
CA TRP A 308 -4.67 1.06 5.41
C TRP A 308 -4.23 1.71 6.74
N GLN A 309 -2.99 2.20 6.82
CA GLN A 309 -2.53 3.04 7.93
C GLN A 309 -2.88 4.50 7.62
N ALA A 310 -4.06 4.91 8.04
CA ALA A 310 -4.39 6.32 7.97
C ALA A 310 -3.45 7.14 8.87
N GLN A 311 -3.10 8.34 8.45
CA GLN A 311 -2.30 9.22 9.27
C GLN A 311 -3.10 9.64 10.49
N LYS A 312 -2.56 9.32 11.67
CA LYS A 312 -3.14 9.76 12.94
C LYS A 312 -2.80 11.24 13.14
N ARG A 313 -3.78 12.10 12.93
CA ARG A 313 -3.80 13.44 13.53
C ARG A 313 -4.69 13.35 14.75
N ASP A 314 -4.22 13.83 15.88
CA ASP A 314 -4.98 13.87 17.14
C ASP A 314 -5.54 12.51 17.59
N GLY A 315 -4.86 11.44 17.25
CA GLY A 315 -5.28 10.08 17.59
C GLY A 315 -6.43 9.53 16.72
N LYS A 316 -6.87 10.26 15.70
CA LYS A 316 -7.94 9.85 14.79
C LYS A 316 -7.39 9.49 13.41
N LEU A 317 -8.00 8.51 12.77
CA LEU A 317 -7.70 8.08 11.40
C LEU A 317 -8.48 8.96 10.42
N ASN A 318 -7.97 10.14 10.11
CA ASN A 318 -8.70 11.12 9.31
C ASN A 318 -8.29 11.17 7.84
N GLU A 319 -7.12 10.61 7.49
CA GLU A 319 -6.58 10.69 6.15
C GLU A 319 -5.90 9.38 5.76
N ALA A 320 -6.02 8.99 4.49
CA ALA A 320 -5.24 7.89 3.95
C ALA A 320 -3.74 8.17 4.12
N GLY A 321 -2.97 7.14 4.48
CA GLY A 321 -1.52 7.20 4.51
C GLY A 321 -0.91 7.07 3.12
N SER A 322 0.40 7.17 3.02
CA SER A 322 1.14 6.83 1.82
C SER A 322 1.53 5.35 1.82
N TYR A 323 1.82 4.81 0.65
CA TYR A 323 2.16 3.40 0.46
C TYR A 323 3.23 3.20 -0.61
N GLY A 324 3.78 2.00 -0.60
CA GLY A 324 4.75 1.54 -1.58
C GLY A 324 4.34 0.22 -2.22
N TYR A 325 5.32 -0.45 -2.80
CA TYR A 325 5.17 -1.74 -3.46
C TYR A 325 6.06 -2.78 -2.80
N LEU A 326 5.63 -4.04 -2.82
CA LEU A 326 6.44 -5.13 -2.30
C LEU A 326 7.63 -5.40 -3.22
N VAL A 327 8.80 -5.06 -2.74
CA VAL A 327 10.07 -5.42 -3.37
C VAL A 327 10.53 -6.77 -2.81
N THR A 328 10.87 -7.71 -3.67
CA THR A 328 11.40 -9.01 -3.29
C THR A 328 12.65 -9.32 -4.12
N ALA A 329 13.75 -9.61 -3.44
CA ALA A 329 15.00 -10.01 -4.08
C ALA A 329 15.47 -11.35 -3.52
N GLN A 330 15.81 -12.31 -4.40
CA GLN A 330 16.42 -13.57 -4.02
C GLN A 330 17.90 -13.35 -3.66
N ILE A 331 18.35 -14.01 -2.60
CA ILE A 331 19.72 -13.88 -2.14
C ILE A 331 20.51 -15.11 -2.63
N PRO A 332 21.54 -14.94 -3.49
CA PRO A 332 22.34 -16.04 -3.97
C PRO A 332 23.05 -16.78 -2.83
N GLU A 333 23.20 -18.09 -2.96
CA GLU A 333 23.85 -18.92 -1.95
C GLU A 333 25.27 -18.45 -1.61
N SER A 334 26.05 -18.03 -2.61
CA SER A 334 27.41 -17.49 -2.41
C SER A 334 27.43 -16.26 -1.50
N VAL A 335 26.42 -15.36 -1.65
CA VAL A 335 26.24 -14.17 -0.83
C VAL A 335 25.83 -14.53 0.60
N LEU A 336 24.95 -15.55 0.75
CA LEU A 336 24.57 -16.06 2.07
C LEU A 336 25.76 -16.69 2.80
N ARG A 337 26.56 -17.51 2.12
CA ARG A 337 27.77 -18.11 2.69
C ARG A 337 28.79 -17.05 3.12
N LYS A 338 28.90 -15.95 2.36
CA LYS A 338 29.78 -14.83 2.72
C LYS A 338 29.25 -14.14 3.99
N ALA A 339 27.96 -13.76 4.03
CA ALA A 339 27.34 -13.13 5.18
C ALA A 339 27.40 -14.00 6.45
N ALA A 340 27.21 -15.32 6.31
CA ALA A 340 27.34 -16.26 7.43
C ALA A 340 28.75 -16.29 8.02
N ARG A 341 29.81 -16.30 7.17
CA ARG A 341 31.19 -16.20 7.63
C ARG A 341 31.52 -14.89 8.33
N GLU A 342 30.93 -13.80 7.87
CA GLU A 342 31.08 -12.46 8.47
C GLU A 342 30.23 -12.30 9.77
N GLY A 343 29.33 -13.25 10.04
CA GLY A 343 28.41 -13.18 11.20
C GLY A 343 27.40 -12.04 11.12
N THR A 344 27.31 -11.38 9.96
CA THR A 344 26.48 -10.20 9.75
C THR A 344 25.99 -10.12 8.30
N ILE A 345 24.73 -9.77 8.12
CA ILE A 345 24.12 -9.51 6.83
C ILE A 345 24.08 -7.98 6.64
N ALA A 346 25.03 -7.45 5.87
CA ALA A 346 25.04 -6.05 5.49
C ALA A 346 24.11 -5.86 4.28
N ILE A 347 23.08 -5.01 4.41
CA ILE A 347 22.10 -4.73 3.36
C ILE A 347 22.20 -3.26 3.01
N ARG A 348 22.39 -2.95 1.73
CA ARG A 348 22.35 -1.58 1.24
C ARG A 348 21.23 -1.46 0.22
N LEU A 349 20.35 -0.47 0.44
CA LEU A 349 19.26 -0.07 -0.44
C LEU A 349 19.63 1.28 -1.03
N GLU A 350 19.91 1.33 -2.32
CA GLU A 350 20.46 2.52 -2.96
C GLU A 350 19.69 2.93 -4.22
N ALA A 351 19.53 4.25 -4.39
CA ALA A 351 19.18 4.87 -5.65
C ALA A 351 20.45 5.52 -6.21
N ASP A 352 20.82 5.23 -7.47
CA ASP A 352 22.04 5.74 -8.05
C ASP A 352 21.85 7.03 -8.84
N GLU A 353 22.95 7.63 -9.31
CA GLU A 353 22.96 8.92 -10.00
C GLU A 353 22.16 8.90 -11.31
N ALA A 354 22.08 7.77 -12.00
CA ALA A 354 21.32 7.64 -13.23
C ALA A 354 19.81 7.63 -12.98
N LEU A 355 19.40 7.35 -11.73
CA LEU A 355 18.02 7.21 -11.29
C LEU A 355 17.79 8.11 -10.06
N ALA A 356 18.02 9.40 -10.24
CA ALA A 356 18.11 10.42 -9.17
C ALA A 356 16.82 10.68 -8.38
N GLY A 357 15.85 9.83 -8.52
CA GLY A 357 14.58 9.89 -7.75
C GLY A 357 14.79 9.61 -6.28
N GLY A 358 14.76 9.31 -5.39
CA GLY A 358 14.86 8.86 -4.01
C GLY A 358 13.88 7.74 -3.73
N ILE A 359 13.91 7.26 -2.52
CA ILE A 359 13.07 6.16 -2.08
C ILE A 359 12.43 6.42 -0.72
N ALA A 360 11.28 5.77 -0.49
CA ALA A 360 10.67 5.64 0.82
C ALA A 360 10.64 4.16 1.20
N ILE A 361 11.00 3.84 2.45
CA ILE A 361 10.94 2.48 3.01
C ILE A 361 9.90 2.47 4.13
N TYR A 362 8.97 1.54 4.07
CA TYR A 362 7.82 1.43 4.98
C TYR A 362 8.02 0.30 5.97
N GLY A 363 7.41 0.42 7.13
CA GLY A 363 7.39 -0.60 8.17
C GLY A 363 6.01 -1.21 8.38
N GLU A 364 5.93 -2.23 9.22
CA GLU A 364 4.73 -3.05 9.46
C GLU A 364 3.49 -2.27 9.95
N GLN A 365 3.67 -1.04 10.41
CA GLN A 365 2.60 -0.17 10.87
C GLN A 365 2.43 1.07 9.99
N PHE A 366 2.92 0.99 8.76
CA PHE A 366 2.78 2.06 7.78
C PHE A 366 2.75 1.48 6.36
N GLY A 367 1.92 2.05 5.48
CA GLY A 367 1.86 1.62 4.09
C GLY A 367 0.81 0.55 3.80
N ARG A 368 1.09 -0.27 2.80
CA ARG A 368 0.17 -1.27 2.24
C ARG A 368 0.33 -2.65 2.87
N TYR A 369 1.55 -3.02 3.22
CA TYR A 369 1.85 -4.38 3.69
C TYR A 369 2.15 -4.41 5.19
N PRO A 370 1.67 -5.45 5.91
CA PRO A 370 1.92 -5.57 7.34
C PRO A 370 3.31 -6.16 7.61
N LEU A 371 4.36 -5.55 7.03
CA LEU A 371 5.72 -6.04 7.22
C LEU A 371 6.74 -4.91 7.39
N ASP A 372 7.69 -5.13 8.28
CA ASP A 372 8.98 -4.44 8.29
C ASP A 372 9.89 -5.03 7.20
N PRO A 373 10.95 -4.34 6.75
CA PRO A 373 12.01 -4.96 5.95
C PRO A 373 12.44 -6.30 6.55
N THR A 374 12.44 -7.35 5.72
CA THR A 374 12.45 -8.74 6.18
C THR A 374 13.43 -9.59 5.37
N LEU A 375 14.21 -10.42 6.07
CA LEU A 375 14.94 -11.54 5.52
C LEU A 375 14.16 -12.83 5.81
N ALA A 376 13.89 -13.62 4.79
CA ALA A 376 13.19 -14.89 4.91
C ALA A 376 14.10 -16.03 4.38
N PHE A 377 14.33 -17.05 5.21
CA PHE A 377 15.16 -18.22 4.92
C PHE A 377 14.28 -19.46 4.95
N ILE A 378 14.06 -20.08 3.79
CA ILE A 378 13.34 -21.35 3.68
C ILE A 378 14.36 -22.48 3.93
N LEU A 379 14.04 -23.36 4.86
CA LEU A 379 14.89 -24.49 5.21
C LEU A 379 14.50 -25.72 4.36
N LYS A 380 15.51 -26.59 4.14
CA LYS A 380 15.39 -27.87 3.42
C LYS A 380 14.46 -28.83 4.13
#